data_fcf1c19c41a83abac77bd5daa176a139
#
_entry.id   fcf1c19c41a83abac77bd5daa176a139
#
_cell.length_a   1.000
_cell.length_b   1.000
_cell.length_c   1.000
_cell.angle_alpha   90.00
_cell.angle_beta   90.00
_cell.angle_gamma   90.00
#
_symmetry.space_group_name_H-M   'P 1'
#
loop_
_entity.id
_entity.type
_entity.pdbx_description
1 polymer ?
#
loop_
_entity_poly.entity_id
_entity_poly.type
_entity_poly.pdbx_seq_one_letter_code
_entity_poly.pdbx_strand_id
1 'polypeptide(L)'
;KNWNRFVDTVSFITEYDKLESFRLYVSVDGWGEQAEYMRDPLNFDLLWRNVNNYLNRTKDGLVTFIVTLNMLSMPSIKKLMEGILELQRIHNVTKTRRDENGKLIFYGIHRVYVDTPALNFPAWQSLKVLPKEFWHYGDECLEFMKANPDKNRESRWVGFKPHQISRFSRSLDFMKQGFASLEEETEAQENFVKFFEAYDKRRGLDFHATFPELSHYYHKWKARI
;
A
#
# COMPACT_ATOMS: atom_id res chain seq x y z
N LYS A 1 -24.23 -7.09 3.27
CA LYS A 1 -24.65 -8.46 3.69
C LYS A 1 -23.54 -9.50 3.44
N ASN A 2 -22.88 -9.48 2.29
CA ASN A 2 -21.87 -10.49 1.94
C ASN A 2 -20.58 -10.43 2.78
N TRP A 3 -20.14 -9.21 3.18
CA TRP A 3 -18.91 -9.04 3.97
C TRP A 3 -19.02 -9.70 5.35
N ASN A 4 -20.09 -9.45 6.08
CA ASN A 4 -20.25 -10.05 7.42
C ASN A 4 -20.27 -11.59 7.34
N ARG A 5 -21.01 -12.14 6.37
CA ARG A 5 -21.03 -13.60 6.15
C ARG A 5 -19.64 -14.17 5.86
N PHE A 6 -18.85 -13.46 5.04
CA PHE A 6 -17.46 -13.84 4.75
C PHE A 6 -16.64 -13.86 6.04
N VAL A 7 -16.66 -12.79 6.84
CA VAL A 7 -15.90 -12.70 8.09
C VAL A 7 -16.38 -13.76 9.09
N ASP A 8 -17.68 -14.02 9.21
CA ASP A 8 -18.22 -15.08 10.06
C ASP A 8 -17.70 -16.47 9.65
N THR A 9 -17.67 -16.72 8.34
CA THR A 9 -17.14 -18.00 7.81
C THR A 9 -15.65 -18.15 8.14
N VAL A 10 -14.83 -17.11 7.90
CA VAL A 10 -13.39 -17.15 8.21
C VAL A 10 -13.16 -17.31 9.71
N SER A 11 -13.90 -16.58 10.55
CA SER A 11 -13.83 -16.73 12.02
C SER A 11 -14.10 -18.15 12.43
N PHE A 12 -15.19 -18.75 11.93
CA PHE A 12 -15.57 -20.12 12.24
C PHE A 12 -14.48 -21.15 11.86
N ILE A 13 -13.94 -21.07 10.63
CA ILE A 13 -12.95 -22.06 10.18
C ILE A 13 -11.59 -21.92 10.85
N THR A 14 -11.23 -20.72 11.33
CA THR A 14 -9.98 -20.48 12.07
C THR A 14 -10.14 -20.77 13.58
N GLU A 15 -11.31 -20.54 14.15
CA GLU A 15 -11.59 -20.80 15.57
C GLU A 15 -11.66 -22.30 15.90
N TYR A 16 -12.20 -23.11 14.99
CA TYR A 16 -12.33 -24.56 15.17
C TYR A 16 -11.12 -25.34 14.64
N ASP A 17 -9.95 -24.71 14.54
CA ASP A 17 -8.67 -25.29 14.12
C ASP A 17 -8.72 -26.07 12.79
N LYS A 18 -9.67 -25.69 11.91
CA LYS A 18 -9.77 -26.26 10.55
C LYS A 18 -8.73 -25.66 9.60
N LEU A 19 -8.25 -24.46 9.91
CA LEU A 19 -7.15 -23.78 9.24
C LEU A 19 -6.28 -23.07 10.30
N GLU A 20 -4.98 -23.18 10.17
CA GLU A 20 -4.02 -22.50 11.03
C GLU A 20 -4.14 -20.97 10.91
N SER A 21 -4.37 -20.47 9.71
CA SER A 21 -4.59 -19.05 9.45
C SER A 21 -5.31 -18.81 8.12
N PHE A 22 -5.94 -17.66 7.97
CA PHE A 22 -6.50 -17.19 6.72
C PHE A 22 -5.95 -15.83 6.37
N ARG A 23 -5.39 -15.67 5.16
CA ARG A 23 -4.77 -14.45 4.70
C ARG A 23 -5.66 -13.73 3.68
N LEU A 24 -6.07 -12.52 4.04
CA LEU A 24 -6.76 -11.60 3.15
C LEU A 24 -5.73 -10.71 2.43
N TYR A 25 -5.76 -10.70 1.11
CA TYR A 25 -5.00 -9.76 0.30
C TYR A 25 -5.85 -8.55 -0.05
N VAL A 26 -5.35 -7.38 0.27
CA VAL A 26 -6.04 -6.10 0.07
C VAL A 26 -5.22 -5.24 -0.89
N SER A 27 -5.78 -4.96 -2.06
CA SER A 27 -5.13 -4.09 -3.03
C SER A 27 -5.53 -2.64 -2.78
N VAL A 28 -4.55 -1.79 -2.49
CA VAL A 28 -4.72 -0.34 -2.31
C VAL A 28 -3.41 0.37 -2.65
N ASP A 29 -3.46 1.43 -3.46
CA ASP A 29 -2.23 2.02 -4.01
C ASP A 29 -1.93 3.42 -3.45
N GLY A 30 -2.74 3.92 -2.50
CA GLY A 30 -2.59 5.22 -1.85
C GLY A 30 -3.52 5.36 -0.66
N TRP A 31 -3.76 6.59 -0.22
CA TRP A 31 -4.61 6.92 0.92
C TRP A 31 -5.81 7.80 0.52
N GLY A 32 -6.98 7.54 1.11
CA GLY A 32 -8.17 8.37 0.98
C GLY A 32 -8.62 8.55 -0.47
N GLU A 33 -8.96 9.77 -0.84
CA GLU A 33 -9.46 10.14 -2.17
C GLU A 33 -8.49 9.75 -3.30
N GLN A 34 -7.19 9.83 -3.08
CA GLN A 34 -6.19 9.40 -4.07
C GLN A 34 -6.25 7.88 -4.33
N ALA A 35 -6.48 7.07 -3.30
CA ALA A 35 -6.71 5.64 -3.47
C ALA A 35 -8.04 5.35 -4.20
N GLU A 36 -9.09 6.12 -3.91
CA GLU A 36 -10.40 6.02 -4.56
C GLU A 36 -10.30 6.36 -6.04
N TYR A 37 -9.59 7.44 -6.38
CA TYR A 37 -9.33 7.82 -7.77
C TYR A 37 -8.61 6.72 -8.56
N MET A 38 -7.51 6.16 -8.00
CA MET A 38 -6.74 5.12 -8.68
C MET A 38 -7.51 3.80 -8.85
N ARG A 39 -8.47 3.53 -7.98
CA ARG A 39 -9.22 2.25 -7.93
C ARG A 39 -10.73 2.44 -7.92
N ASP A 40 -11.25 3.40 -8.70
CA ASP A 40 -12.69 3.59 -8.83
C ASP A 40 -13.42 2.27 -9.19
N PRO A 41 -14.52 1.88 -8.49
CA PRO A 41 -15.28 2.63 -7.48
C PRO A 41 -14.92 2.27 -6.01
N LEU A 42 -13.67 2.29 -5.64
CA LEU A 42 -13.24 2.04 -4.27
C LEU A 42 -13.88 3.09 -3.34
N ASN A 43 -14.36 2.64 -2.16
CA ASN A 43 -14.62 3.50 -1.02
C ASN A 43 -13.59 3.19 0.05
N PHE A 44 -12.66 4.11 0.29
CA PHE A 44 -11.51 3.90 1.15
C PHE A 44 -11.90 3.71 2.62
N ASP A 45 -12.85 4.49 3.12
CA ASP A 45 -13.32 4.39 4.50
C ASP A 45 -14.01 3.05 4.76
N LEU A 46 -14.80 2.59 3.78
CA LEU A 46 -15.43 1.28 3.87
C LEU A 46 -14.38 0.16 3.84
N LEU A 47 -13.36 0.26 2.95
CA LEU A 47 -12.25 -0.69 2.90
C LEU A 47 -11.55 -0.76 4.25
N TRP A 48 -11.18 0.38 4.83
CA TRP A 48 -10.45 0.47 6.08
C TRP A 48 -11.26 -0.08 7.27
N ARG A 49 -12.56 0.25 7.34
CA ARG A 49 -13.49 -0.34 8.32
C ARG A 49 -13.61 -1.85 8.17
N ASN A 50 -13.69 -2.35 6.93
CA ASN A 50 -13.79 -3.78 6.66
C ASN A 50 -12.53 -4.53 7.08
N VAL A 51 -11.34 -3.98 6.83
CA VAL A 51 -10.07 -4.54 7.30
C VAL A 51 -10.03 -4.61 8.83
N ASN A 52 -10.39 -3.52 9.51
CA ASN A 52 -10.47 -3.50 10.98
C ASN A 52 -11.48 -4.52 11.51
N ASN A 53 -12.67 -4.59 10.91
CA ASN A 53 -13.71 -5.55 11.28
C ASN A 53 -13.22 -7.01 11.13
N TYR A 54 -12.54 -7.33 10.01
CA TYR A 54 -11.93 -8.63 9.78
C TYR A 54 -10.90 -8.98 10.85
N LEU A 55 -9.95 -8.08 11.12
CA LEU A 55 -8.91 -8.27 12.12
C LEU A 55 -9.47 -8.40 13.55
N ASN A 56 -10.53 -7.68 13.88
CA ASN A 56 -11.18 -7.78 15.19
C ASN A 56 -11.93 -9.09 15.39
N ARG A 57 -12.57 -9.61 14.35
CA ARG A 57 -13.48 -10.77 14.45
C ARG A 57 -12.82 -12.10 14.17
N THR A 58 -11.61 -12.12 13.61
CA THR A 58 -10.87 -13.33 13.33
C THR A 58 -9.70 -13.49 14.30
N LYS A 59 -9.54 -14.66 14.93
CA LYS A 59 -8.44 -14.92 15.88
C LYS A 59 -7.08 -14.95 15.19
N ASP A 60 -6.98 -15.68 14.09
CA ASP A 60 -5.74 -15.95 13.33
C ASP A 60 -5.83 -15.44 11.89
N GLY A 61 -6.70 -14.44 11.65
CA GLY A 61 -6.82 -13.76 10.37
C GLY A 61 -5.62 -12.84 10.12
N LEU A 62 -5.07 -12.94 8.91
CA LEU A 62 -3.94 -12.13 8.45
C LEU A 62 -4.39 -11.21 7.32
N VAL A 63 -3.80 -10.03 7.23
CA VAL A 63 -3.98 -9.07 6.13
C VAL A 63 -2.65 -8.77 5.48
N THR A 64 -2.60 -8.81 4.16
CA THR A 64 -1.47 -8.29 3.39
C THR A 64 -1.96 -7.23 2.44
N PHE A 65 -1.52 -5.99 2.65
CA PHE A 65 -1.73 -4.91 1.69
C PHE A 65 -0.78 -5.10 0.51
N ILE A 66 -1.35 -5.19 -0.70
CA ILE A 66 -0.59 -5.14 -1.95
C ILE A 66 -0.71 -3.72 -2.48
N VAL A 67 0.39 -3.00 -2.44
CA VAL A 67 0.49 -1.60 -2.86
C VAL A 67 1.31 -1.55 -4.14
N THR A 68 0.63 -1.57 -5.29
CA THR A 68 1.31 -1.49 -6.59
C THR A 68 1.76 -0.06 -6.84
N LEU A 69 3.03 0.21 -6.51
CA LEU A 69 3.60 1.55 -6.58
C LEU A 69 3.63 2.05 -8.03
N ASN A 70 2.96 3.16 -8.25
CA ASN A 70 2.91 3.91 -9.51
C ASN A 70 3.09 5.41 -9.19
N MET A 71 3.16 6.27 -10.21
CA MET A 71 3.42 7.69 -9.94
C MET A 71 2.36 8.36 -9.05
N LEU A 72 1.09 7.96 -9.17
CA LEU A 72 0.00 8.53 -8.36
C LEU A 72 -0.02 7.99 -6.92
N SER A 73 0.70 6.91 -6.63
CA SER A 73 0.83 6.38 -5.27
C SER A 73 1.67 7.30 -4.38
N MET A 74 2.65 7.98 -4.96
CA MET A 74 3.71 8.66 -4.21
C MET A 74 3.22 9.76 -3.28
N PRO A 75 2.29 10.66 -3.66
CA PRO A 75 1.87 11.75 -2.77
C PRO A 75 1.29 11.28 -1.43
N SER A 76 0.61 10.14 -1.40
CA SER A 76 -0.02 9.63 -0.19
C SER A 76 0.60 8.34 0.38
N ILE A 77 1.72 7.87 -0.20
CA ILE A 77 2.32 6.57 0.20
C ILE A 77 2.75 6.54 1.65
N LYS A 78 3.35 7.60 2.17
CA LYS A 78 3.77 7.70 3.57
C LYS A 78 2.58 7.58 4.51
N LYS A 79 1.47 8.28 4.21
CA LYS A 79 0.24 8.23 5.00
C LYS A 79 -0.37 6.82 5.01
N LEU A 80 -0.30 6.10 3.88
CA LEU A 80 -0.72 4.70 3.84
C LEU A 80 0.16 3.83 4.76
N MET A 81 1.49 4.02 4.75
CA MET A 81 2.39 3.26 5.63
C MET A 81 2.17 3.60 7.12
N GLU A 82 1.86 4.85 7.45
CA GLU A 82 1.48 5.26 8.80
C GLU A 82 0.19 4.55 9.26
N GLY A 83 -0.82 4.50 8.39
CA GLY A 83 -2.06 3.78 8.67
C GLY A 83 -1.84 2.26 8.85
N ILE A 84 -1.00 1.64 8.03
CA ILE A 84 -0.64 0.22 8.17
C ILE A 84 0.10 -0.03 9.50
N LEU A 85 1.02 0.86 9.87
CA LEU A 85 1.73 0.76 11.14
C LEU A 85 0.77 0.85 12.34
N GLU A 86 -0.25 1.71 12.25
CA GLU A 86 -1.29 1.81 13.27
C GLU A 86 -2.14 0.54 13.37
N LEU A 87 -2.53 -0.05 12.24
CA LEU A 87 -3.19 -1.37 12.23
C LEU A 87 -2.33 -2.45 12.90
N GLN A 88 -1.00 -2.41 12.69
CA GLN A 88 -0.09 -3.33 13.38
C GLN A 88 -0.10 -3.12 14.89
N ARG A 89 -0.10 -1.85 15.35
CA ARG A 89 -0.17 -1.53 16.80
C ARG A 89 -1.44 -2.06 17.44
N ILE A 90 -2.54 -2.02 16.73
CA ILE A 90 -3.84 -2.47 17.24
C ILE A 90 -3.94 -4.00 17.21
N HIS A 91 -3.52 -4.65 16.12
CA HIS A 91 -3.91 -6.03 15.81
C HIS A 91 -2.78 -7.06 15.89
N ASN A 92 -1.49 -6.68 15.85
CA ASN A 92 -0.41 -7.65 16.02
C ASN A 92 -0.40 -8.14 17.47
N VAL A 93 -0.05 -9.41 17.66
CA VAL A 93 -0.16 -10.10 18.95
C VAL A 93 1.20 -10.65 19.36
N THR A 94 1.52 -10.61 20.64
CA THR A 94 2.63 -11.38 21.22
C THR A 94 2.06 -12.62 21.88
N LYS A 95 2.55 -13.80 21.46
CA LYS A 95 2.27 -15.07 22.12
C LYS A 95 3.49 -15.53 22.91
N THR A 96 3.26 -16.39 23.86
CA THR A 96 4.32 -17.01 24.66
C THR A 96 4.32 -18.51 24.42
N ARG A 97 5.50 -19.12 24.39
CA ARG A 97 5.68 -20.56 24.46
C ARG A 97 6.85 -20.89 25.38
N ARG A 98 6.90 -22.12 25.89
CA ARG A 98 8.09 -22.62 26.57
C ARG A 98 9.01 -23.30 25.56
N ASP A 99 10.32 -23.08 25.68
CA ASP A 99 11.34 -23.81 24.92
C ASP A 99 11.57 -25.21 25.52
N GLU A 100 12.49 -25.93 24.93
CA GLU A 100 12.89 -27.31 25.35
C GLU A 100 13.39 -27.34 26.79
N ASN A 101 13.88 -26.24 27.32
CA ASN A 101 14.40 -26.07 28.67
C ASN A 101 13.35 -25.49 29.64
N GLY A 102 12.10 -25.38 29.22
CA GLY A 102 11.01 -24.78 30.03
C GLY A 102 11.04 -23.26 30.17
N LYS A 103 11.98 -22.56 29.49
CA LYS A 103 12.10 -21.11 29.53
C LYS A 103 10.99 -20.47 28.69
N LEU A 104 10.39 -19.41 29.21
CA LEU A 104 9.37 -18.65 28.51
C LEU A 104 9.98 -17.85 27.34
N ILE A 105 9.52 -18.11 26.13
CA ILE A 105 9.86 -17.38 24.92
C ILE A 105 8.67 -16.57 24.48
N PHE A 106 8.89 -15.27 24.21
CA PHE A 106 7.93 -14.38 23.58
C PHE A 106 8.16 -14.36 22.08
N TYR A 107 7.10 -14.53 21.28
CA TYR A 107 7.18 -14.38 19.82
C TYR A 107 6.00 -13.58 19.30
N GLY A 108 6.28 -12.76 18.28
CA GLY A 108 5.28 -11.91 17.66
C GLY A 108 4.51 -12.64 16.56
N ILE A 109 3.21 -12.49 16.57
CA ILE A 109 2.36 -12.83 15.43
C ILE A 109 2.03 -11.53 14.72
N HIS A 110 2.63 -11.38 13.54
CA HIS A 110 2.29 -10.30 12.64
C HIS A 110 0.99 -10.66 11.93
N ARG A 111 -0.03 -9.85 12.13
CA ARG A 111 -1.32 -10.01 11.46
C ARG A 111 -1.47 -9.09 10.26
N VAL A 112 -0.69 -8.01 10.22
CA VAL A 112 -0.76 -6.99 9.15
C VAL A 112 0.60 -6.90 8.45
N TYR A 113 0.58 -7.07 7.14
CA TYR A 113 1.75 -7.03 6.26
C TYR A 113 1.53 -6.03 5.13
N VAL A 114 2.63 -5.61 4.50
CA VAL A 114 2.60 -4.82 3.28
C VAL A 114 3.60 -5.38 2.26
N ASP A 115 3.20 -5.35 1.01
CA ASP A 115 4.05 -5.65 -0.15
C ASP A 115 3.95 -4.51 -1.16
N THR A 116 5.09 -4.06 -1.68
CA THR A 116 5.20 -2.84 -2.49
C THR A 116 5.88 -3.10 -3.84
N PRO A 117 5.23 -3.88 -4.74
CA PRO A 117 5.75 -4.05 -6.09
C PRO A 117 5.68 -2.73 -6.88
N ALA A 118 6.70 -2.46 -7.71
CA ALA A 118 6.64 -1.36 -8.66
C ALA A 118 5.81 -1.74 -9.89
N LEU A 119 5.00 -0.81 -10.39
CA LEU A 119 4.29 -0.94 -11.66
C LEU A 119 5.25 -0.69 -12.82
N ASN A 120 5.48 -1.71 -13.64
CA ASN A 120 6.34 -1.60 -14.83
C ASN A 120 5.56 -1.27 -16.10
N PHE A 121 4.34 -1.76 -16.20
CA PHE A 121 3.48 -1.60 -17.37
C PHE A 121 2.02 -1.31 -16.94
N PRO A 122 1.34 -0.39 -17.60
CA PRO A 122 1.80 0.40 -18.75
C PRO A 122 2.83 1.48 -18.35
N ALA A 123 3.72 1.84 -19.28
CA ALA A 123 4.83 2.77 -19.04
C ALA A 123 4.36 4.13 -18.49
N TRP A 124 3.23 4.63 -18.98
CA TRP A 124 2.65 5.92 -18.56
C TRP A 124 2.06 5.94 -17.13
N GLN A 125 1.90 4.79 -16.48
CA GLN A 125 1.55 4.71 -15.05
C GLN A 125 2.76 4.35 -14.17
N SER A 126 3.89 3.99 -14.78
CA SER A 126 5.09 3.58 -14.05
C SER A 126 5.58 4.68 -13.11
N LEU A 127 6.28 4.28 -12.04
CA LEU A 127 7.01 5.19 -11.16
C LEU A 127 8.01 6.08 -11.92
N LYS A 128 8.53 5.62 -13.07
CA LYS A 128 9.51 6.36 -13.87
C LYS A 128 8.97 7.66 -14.47
N VAL A 129 7.65 7.80 -14.61
CA VAL A 129 7.01 9.03 -15.11
C VAL A 129 7.03 10.15 -14.07
N LEU A 130 7.19 9.80 -12.78
CA LEU A 130 7.16 10.79 -11.70
C LEU A 130 8.33 11.78 -11.82
N PRO A 131 8.04 13.10 -11.92
CA PRO A 131 9.10 14.12 -11.98
C PRO A 131 10.01 14.06 -10.74
N LYS A 132 11.30 14.37 -10.95
CA LYS A 132 12.33 14.28 -9.91
C LYS A 132 12.02 15.11 -8.66
N GLU A 133 11.32 16.20 -8.82
CA GLU A 133 10.90 17.10 -7.74
C GLU A 133 10.00 16.39 -6.71
N PHE A 134 9.34 15.30 -7.11
CA PHE A 134 8.45 14.52 -6.24
C PHE A 134 9.08 13.25 -5.67
N TRP A 135 10.33 12.95 -6.00
CA TRP A 135 11.01 11.76 -5.46
C TRP A 135 11.12 11.79 -3.93
N HIS A 136 11.11 12.98 -3.34
CA HIS A 136 11.13 13.16 -1.90
C HIS A 136 9.98 12.43 -1.19
N TYR A 137 8.80 12.27 -1.80
CA TYR A 137 7.69 11.49 -1.21
C TYR A 137 8.10 10.04 -0.94
N GLY A 138 8.79 9.42 -1.90
CA GLY A 138 9.32 8.08 -1.74
C GLY A 138 10.44 8.01 -0.72
N ASP A 139 11.39 8.94 -0.78
CA ASP A 139 12.52 8.99 0.15
C ASP A 139 12.05 9.21 1.60
N GLU A 140 11.11 10.12 1.84
CA GLU A 140 10.49 10.35 3.15
C GLU A 140 9.76 9.11 3.68
N CYS A 141 9.04 8.40 2.79
CA CYS A 141 8.38 7.15 3.16
C CYS A 141 9.39 6.06 3.53
N LEU A 142 10.49 5.92 2.76
CA LEU A 142 11.56 4.97 3.06
C LEU A 142 12.22 5.27 4.42
N GLU A 143 12.51 6.54 4.70
CA GLU A 143 13.07 6.94 6.01
C GLU A 143 12.08 6.67 7.14
N PHE A 144 10.79 6.92 6.93
CA PHE A 144 9.75 6.55 7.90
C PHE A 144 9.75 5.03 8.17
N MET A 145 9.82 4.19 7.12
CA MET A 145 9.88 2.74 7.29
C MET A 145 11.14 2.29 8.03
N LYS A 146 12.30 2.87 7.72
CA LYS A 146 13.58 2.60 8.41
C LYS A 146 13.56 3.04 9.87
N ALA A 147 12.91 4.16 10.19
CA ALA A 147 12.75 4.66 11.56
C ALA A 147 11.79 3.81 12.40
N ASN A 148 10.95 3.00 11.73
CA ASN A 148 10.00 2.08 12.37
C ASN A 148 10.31 0.62 11.99
N PRO A 149 11.51 0.10 12.33
CA PRO A 149 11.84 -1.29 12.05
C PRO A 149 11.00 -2.24 12.92
N ASP A 150 10.77 -3.45 12.40
CA ASP A 150 10.07 -4.50 13.11
C ASP A 150 10.75 -4.86 14.43
N LYS A 151 10.09 -4.54 15.54
CA LYS A 151 10.55 -4.85 16.89
C LYS A 151 9.40 -5.00 17.85
N ASN A 152 9.68 -5.69 18.98
CA ASN A 152 8.73 -5.76 20.08
C ASN A 152 8.60 -4.39 20.77
N ARG A 153 7.39 -3.85 20.78
CA ARG A 153 7.04 -2.61 21.48
C ARG A 153 5.80 -2.89 22.34
N GLU A 154 5.90 -2.65 23.64
CA GLU A 154 4.77 -2.80 24.57
C GLU A 154 4.03 -4.16 24.43
N SER A 155 4.80 -5.25 24.37
CA SER A 155 4.31 -6.61 24.18
C SER A 155 3.68 -6.90 22.80
N ARG A 156 3.94 -6.08 21.79
CA ARG A 156 3.52 -6.29 20.39
C ARG A 156 4.68 -6.12 19.43
N TRP A 157 4.69 -6.92 18.37
CA TRP A 157 5.64 -6.77 17.27
C TRP A 157 5.07 -5.79 16.26
N VAL A 158 5.72 -4.62 16.14
CA VAL A 158 5.26 -3.52 15.30
C VAL A 158 6.42 -2.98 14.48
N GLY A 159 6.19 -2.74 13.21
CA GLY A 159 7.17 -2.14 12.31
C GLY A 159 7.31 -2.87 10.99
N PHE A 160 8.22 -2.39 10.18
CA PHE A 160 8.49 -2.91 8.85
C PHE A 160 9.65 -3.89 8.88
N LYS A 161 9.45 -5.06 8.30
CA LYS A 161 10.48 -6.10 8.20
C LYS A 161 11.58 -5.67 7.22
N PRO A 162 12.84 -6.15 7.41
CA PRO A 162 13.93 -5.81 6.51
C PRO A 162 13.64 -6.04 5.03
N HIS A 163 12.93 -7.14 4.70
CA HIS A 163 12.56 -7.43 3.32
C HIS A 163 11.51 -6.46 2.74
N GLN A 164 10.60 -5.91 3.57
CA GLN A 164 9.60 -4.91 3.15
C GLN A 164 10.31 -3.58 2.85
N ILE A 165 11.21 -3.14 3.73
CA ILE A 165 12.04 -1.95 3.54
C ILE A 165 12.90 -2.09 2.28
N SER A 166 13.59 -3.24 2.11
CA SER A 166 14.41 -3.52 0.93
C SER A 166 13.58 -3.55 -0.36
N ARG A 167 12.36 -4.09 -0.33
CA ARG A 167 11.49 -4.11 -1.50
C ARG A 167 11.03 -2.72 -1.90
N PHE A 168 10.63 -1.91 -0.93
CA PHE A 168 10.29 -0.51 -1.17
C PHE A 168 11.47 0.28 -1.73
N SER A 169 12.67 0.12 -1.13
CA SER A 169 13.90 0.74 -1.64
C SER A 169 14.19 0.39 -3.10
N ARG A 170 14.08 -0.90 -3.49
CA ARG A 170 14.26 -1.31 -4.89
C ARG A 170 13.24 -0.68 -5.84
N SER A 171 12.00 -0.46 -5.38
CA SER A 171 11.00 0.24 -6.18
C SER A 171 11.36 1.71 -6.39
N LEU A 172 11.99 2.37 -5.39
CA LEU A 172 12.52 3.72 -5.56
C LEU A 172 13.76 3.75 -6.47
N ASP A 173 14.65 2.75 -6.38
CA ASP A 173 15.78 2.62 -7.31
C ASP A 173 15.30 2.48 -8.75
N PHE A 174 14.25 1.69 -8.99
CA PHE A 174 13.60 1.57 -10.30
C PHE A 174 13.01 2.92 -10.78
N MET A 175 12.36 3.68 -9.90
CA MET A 175 11.88 5.03 -10.20
C MET A 175 13.04 5.94 -10.65
N LYS A 176 14.14 5.93 -9.90
CA LYS A 176 15.31 6.80 -10.12
C LYS A 176 16.13 6.43 -11.36
N GLN A 177 16.00 5.20 -11.88
CA GLN A 177 16.60 4.80 -13.15
C GLN A 177 16.05 5.59 -14.35
N GLY A 178 14.77 6.04 -14.25
CA GLY A 178 14.13 6.74 -15.36
C GLY A 178 13.89 5.84 -16.58
N PHE A 179 13.58 6.47 -17.71
CA PHE A 179 13.43 5.82 -19.01
C PHE A 179 14.79 5.68 -19.72
N ALA A 180 14.86 4.78 -20.71
CA ALA A 180 16.10 4.57 -21.47
C ALA A 180 16.41 5.74 -22.43
N SER A 181 15.37 6.47 -22.87
CA SER A 181 15.50 7.62 -23.75
C SER A 181 14.50 8.73 -23.40
N LEU A 182 14.79 9.94 -23.84
CA LEU A 182 13.88 11.08 -23.74
C LEU A 182 12.60 10.88 -24.57
N GLU A 183 12.69 10.13 -25.65
CA GLU A 183 11.55 9.79 -26.50
C GLU A 183 10.56 8.90 -25.75
N GLU A 184 11.04 7.82 -25.11
CA GLU A 184 10.22 6.94 -24.28
C GLU A 184 9.57 7.69 -23.12
N GLU A 185 10.33 8.58 -22.46
CA GLU A 185 9.81 9.42 -21.37
C GLU A 185 8.70 10.34 -21.87
N THR A 186 8.92 11.01 -23.01
CA THR A 186 7.95 11.94 -23.60
C THR A 186 6.67 11.20 -24.00
N GLU A 187 6.79 10.07 -24.67
CA GLU A 187 5.65 9.22 -25.04
C GLU A 187 4.85 8.77 -23.80
N ALA A 188 5.55 8.34 -22.75
CA ALA A 188 4.88 7.95 -21.51
C ALA A 188 4.13 9.12 -20.85
N GLN A 189 4.71 10.32 -20.82
CA GLN A 189 4.07 11.53 -20.31
C GLN A 189 2.84 11.93 -21.12
N GLU A 190 2.91 11.89 -22.44
CA GLU A 190 1.76 12.18 -23.33
C GLU A 190 0.65 11.13 -23.14
N ASN A 191 0.98 9.85 -23.10
CA ASN A 191 0.03 8.77 -22.89
C ASN A 191 -0.62 8.86 -21.49
N PHE A 192 0.11 9.33 -20.47
CA PHE A 192 -0.45 9.63 -19.16
C PHE A 192 -1.57 10.66 -19.27
N VAL A 193 -1.34 11.79 -19.93
CA VAL A 193 -2.35 12.83 -20.10
C VAL A 193 -3.56 12.31 -20.86
N LYS A 194 -3.34 11.67 -22.01
CA LYS A 194 -4.42 11.12 -22.86
C LYS A 194 -5.29 10.13 -22.09
N PHE A 195 -4.66 9.27 -21.28
CA PHE A 195 -5.38 8.29 -20.49
C PHE A 195 -6.22 8.94 -19.39
N PHE A 196 -5.62 9.81 -18.56
CA PHE A 196 -6.34 10.40 -17.43
C PHE A 196 -7.41 11.40 -17.87
N GLU A 197 -7.23 12.10 -18.97
CA GLU A 197 -8.30 12.91 -19.57
C GLU A 197 -9.52 12.05 -19.98
N ALA A 198 -9.28 10.92 -20.62
CA ALA A 198 -10.34 9.98 -20.98
C ALA A 198 -10.93 9.28 -19.76
N TYR A 199 -10.11 9.00 -18.74
CA TYR A 199 -10.53 8.37 -17.49
C TYR A 199 -11.47 9.27 -16.70
N ASP A 200 -11.09 10.52 -16.47
CA ASP A 200 -11.90 11.52 -15.79
C ASP A 200 -13.25 11.72 -16.48
N LYS A 201 -13.22 11.93 -17.81
CA LYS A 201 -14.45 12.09 -18.60
C LYS A 201 -15.39 10.89 -18.46
N ARG A 202 -14.84 9.66 -18.47
CA ARG A 202 -15.65 8.42 -18.42
C ARG A 202 -16.19 8.15 -17.02
N ARG A 203 -15.44 8.52 -15.98
CA ARG A 203 -15.75 8.19 -14.58
C ARG A 203 -16.38 9.36 -13.81
N GLY A 204 -16.38 10.56 -14.36
CA GLY A 204 -16.82 11.77 -13.67
C GLY A 204 -15.89 12.16 -12.53
N LEU A 205 -14.58 11.89 -12.70
CA LEU A 205 -13.54 12.21 -11.73
C LEU A 205 -12.80 13.50 -12.14
N ASP A 206 -11.98 14.01 -11.24
CA ASP A 206 -11.14 15.20 -11.47
C ASP A 206 -9.73 14.94 -10.96
N PHE A 207 -8.80 14.75 -11.90
CA PHE A 207 -7.39 14.57 -11.61
C PHE A 207 -6.81 15.76 -10.84
N HIS A 208 -7.16 16.98 -11.23
CA HIS A 208 -6.58 18.19 -10.65
C HIS A 208 -7.05 18.46 -9.23
N ALA A 209 -8.31 18.10 -8.94
CA ALA A 209 -8.84 18.16 -7.57
C ALA A 209 -8.18 17.11 -6.67
N THR A 210 -7.93 15.90 -7.21
CA THR A 210 -7.39 14.77 -6.43
C THR A 210 -5.86 14.84 -6.26
N PHE A 211 -5.14 15.34 -7.27
CA PHE A 211 -3.67 15.45 -7.30
C PHE A 211 -3.22 16.87 -7.64
N PRO A 212 -3.58 17.88 -6.81
CA PRO A 212 -3.24 19.29 -7.10
C PRO A 212 -1.74 19.52 -7.24
N GLU A 213 -0.91 18.76 -6.52
CA GLU A 213 0.54 18.82 -6.58
C GLU A 213 1.11 18.41 -7.96
N LEU A 214 0.43 17.52 -8.69
CA LEU A 214 0.85 17.06 -10.02
C LEU A 214 0.25 17.87 -11.16
N SER A 215 -0.71 18.76 -10.90
CA SER A 215 -1.47 19.51 -11.91
C SER A 215 -0.58 20.31 -12.85
N HIS A 216 0.48 20.94 -12.32
CA HIS A 216 1.43 21.73 -13.15
C HIS A 216 2.11 20.87 -14.21
N TYR A 217 2.56 19.66 -13.85
CA TYR A 217 3.19 18.72 -14.79
C TYR A 217 2.21 18.17 -15.79
N TYR A 218 0.99 17.87 -15.36
CA TYR A 218 -0.08 17.46 -16.27
C TYR A 218 -0.30 18.50 -17.37
N HIS A 219 -0.45 19.78 -17.00
CA HIS A 219 -0.62 20.86 -17.98
C HIS A 219 0.61 21.05 -18.88
N LYS A 220 1.83 20.96 -18.32
CA LYS A 220 3.07 21.03 -19.08
C LYS A 220 3.16 19.91 -20.14
N TRP A 221 2.74 18.70 -19.78
CA TRP A 221 2.74 17.58 -20.72
C TRP A 221 1.60 17.71 -21.74
N LYS A 222 0.42 18.14 -21.32
CA LYS A 222 -0.72 18.39 -22.22
C LYS A 222 -0.41 19.42 -23.29
N ALA A 223 0.39 20.42 -23.00
CA ALA A 223 0.79 21.47 -23.95
C ALA A 223 1.69 20.95 -25.10
N ARG A 224 2.14 19.69 -25.05
CA ARG A 224 2.95 19.05 -26.10
C ARG A 224 2.12 18.20 -27.07
N ILE A 225 0.87 17.92 -26.73
CA ILE A 225 -0.08 17.12 -27.52
C ILE A 225 -0.95 18.03 -28.38
#